data_90ef689a562bb6a4c390ea0876440315
#
_entry.id   90ef689a562bb6a4c390ea0876440315
#
_cell.length_a   1.000
_cell.length_b   1.000
_cell.length_c   1.000
_cell.angle_alpha   90.00
_cell.angle_beta   90.00
_cell.angle_gamma   90.00
#
_symmetry.space_group_name_H-M   'P 1'
#
loop_
_entity.id
_entity.type
_entity.pdbx_description
1 polymer ?
#
loop_
_entity_poly.entity_id
_entity_poly.type
_entity_poly.pdbx_seq_one_letter_code
_entity_poly.pdbx_strand_id
1 'polypeptide(L)'
;MSLLDRYARMAGMSDEAWRRHANPWSVWTRFAAIPPAILAIWSRTWISWWALVPLAVVALWLWWNPHAFAPIDKPTAWSSKGIYGERMWMRDRTRIPQGFRVVQRIWTLNALAGFAMLVYGLIALQAWPTISGAALIVLGQLWRIDRLGILYEQSGEEP
;
A
#
# COMPACT_ATOMS: atom_id res chain seq x y z
N MET A 1 0.60 7.59 -25.14
CA MET A 1 0.53 8.01 -23.72
C MET A 1 -0.61 7.25 -23.08
N SER A 2 -0.31 6.27 -22.24
CA SER A 2 -1.33 5.37 -21.67
C SER A 2 -2.19 6.11 -20.63
N LEU A 3 -3.42 5.61 -20.38
CA LEU A 3 -4.29 6.12 -19.31
C LEU A 3 -3.57 6.05 -17.94
N LEU A 4 -2.67 5.09 -17.77
CA LEU A 4 -1.86 4.90 -16.56
C LEU A 4 -0.81 6.00 -16.37
N ASP A 5 -0.20 6.52 -17.46
CA ASP A 5 0.71 7.65 -17.38
C ASP A 5 -0.02 8.94 -16.98
N ARG A 6 -1.31 9.04 -17.32
CA ARG A 6 -2.18 10.13 -16.85
C ARG A 6 -2.54 9.94 -15.37
N TYR A 7 -2.84 8.70 -14.92
CA TYR A 7 -3.11 8.39 -13.51
C TYR A 7 -1.87 8.58 -12.63
N ALA A 8 -0.70 8.15 -13.06
CA ALA A 8 0.56 8.36 -12.33
C ALA A 8 0.88 9.86 -12.19
N ARG A 9 0.62 10.65 -13.24
CA ARG A 9 0.75 12.13 -13.18
C ARG A 9 -0.33 12.80 -12.36
N MET A 10 -1.58 12.32 -12.41
CA MET A 10 -2.68 12.82 -11.56
C MET A 10 -2.46 12.47 -10.08
N ALA A 11 -1.79 11.36 -9.79
CA ALA A 11 -1.41 10.98 -8.42
C ALA A 11 -0.17 11.73 -7.91
N GLY A 12 0.43 12.63 -8.72
CA GLY A 12 1.61 13.43 -8.32
C GLY A 12 2.88 12.61 -8.11
N MET A 13 2.94 11.36 -8.60
CA MET A 13 4.10 10.49 -8.43
C MET A 13 5.10 10.69 -9.58
N SER A 14 5.99 11.67 -9.40
CA SER A 14 7.19 11.82 -10.22
C SER A 14 8.13 10.61 -10.02
N ASP A 15 9.12 10.45 -10.90
CA ASP A 15 10.16 9.43 -10.73
C ASP A 15 10.87 9.55 -9.38
N GLU A 16 11.08 10.76 -8.91
CA GLU A 16 11.64 11.02 -7.59
C GLU A 16 10.69 10.57 -6.47
N ALA A 17 9.40 10.82 -6.60
CA ALA A 17 8.41 10.37 -5.63
C ALA A 17 8.37 8.83 -5.55
N TRP A 18 8.51 8.12 -6.67
CA TRP A 18 8.65 6.66 -6.69
C TRP A 18 9.89 6.18 -5.95
N ARG A 19 11.05 6.82 -6.15
CA ARG A 19 12.29 6.49 -5.46
C ARG A 19 12.19 6.72 -3.96
N ARG A 20 11.52 7.79 -3.52
CA ARG A 20 11.22 8.07 -2.10
C ARG A 20 10.22 7.07 -1.54
N HIS A 21 9.18 6.72 -2.30
CA HIS A 21 8.19 5.70 -1.94
C HIS A 21 8.80 4.32 -1.73
N ALA A 22 9.87 3.99 -2.47
CA ALA A 22 10.62 2.75 -2.33
C ALA A 22 11.51 2.69 -1.09
N ASN A 23 11.64 3.78 -0.32
CA ASN A 23 12.39 3.75 0.93
C ASN A 23 11.75 2.76 1.92
N PRO A 24 12.52 1.84 2.54
CA PRO A 24 11.98 0.86 3.49
C PRO A 24 11.17 1.50 4.61
N TRP A 25 11.62 2.64 5.15
CA TRP A 25 10.90 3.35 6.20
C TRP A 25 9.56 3.90 5.71
N SER A 26 9.49 4.37 4.46
CA SER A 26 8.23 4.78 3.83
C SER A 26 7.24 3.61 3.79
N VAL A 27 7.71 2.40 3.42
CA VAL A 27 6.86 1.20 3.37
C VAL A 27 6.37 0.82 4.77
N TRP A 28 7.30 0.66 5.74
CA TRP A 28 6.95 0.18 7.08
C TRP A 28 6.09 1.15 7.88
N THR A 29 6.34 2.46 7.76
CA THR A 29 5.53 3.47 8.49
C THR A 29 4.11 3.59 7.96
N ARG A 30 3.85 3.20 6.70
CA ARG A 30 2.47 3.07 6.19
C ARG A 30 1.74 1.88 6.80
N PHE A 31 2.41 0.74 6.97
CA PHE A 31 1.82 -0.38 7.72
C PHE A 31 1.59 0.00 9.18
N ALA A 32 2.54 0.66 9.81
CA ALA A 32 2.42 1.14 11.19
C ALA A 32 1.28 2.16 11.39
N ALA A 33 0.81 2.81 10.34
CA ALA A 33 -0.32 3.74 10.41
C ALA A 33 -1.70 3.03 10.50
N ILE A 34 -1.77 1.72 10.19
CA ILE A 34 -3.05 0.98 10.20
C ILE A 34 -3.67 0.91 11.59
N PRO A 35 -2.96 0.47 12.67
CA PRO A 35 -3.54 0.46 14.00
C PRO A 35 -4.01 1.83 14.50
N PRO A 36 -3.24 2.93 14.37
CA PRO A 36 -3.73 4.26 14.70
C PRO A 36 -4.98 4.67 13.90
N ALA A 37 -5.07 4.33 12.61
CA ALA A 37 -6.26 4.61 11.81
C ALA A 37 -7.50 3.90 12.36
N ILE A 38 -7.37 2.61 12.70
CA ILE A 38 -8.44 1.82 13.30
C ILE A 38 -8.86 2.44 14.63
N LEU A 39 -7.90 2.75 15.50
CA LEU A 39 -8.17 3.35 16.81
C LEU A 39 -8.82 4.75 16.66
N ALA A 40 -8.37 5.55 15.69
CA ALA A 40 -8.99 6.85 15.41
C ALA A 40 -10.46 6.70 15.01
N ILE A 41 -10.79 5.72 14.16
CA ILE A 41 -12.19 5.46 13.78
C ILE A 41 -13.01 4.93 14.98
N TRP A 42 -12.43 4.04 15.78
CA TRP A 42 -13.12 3.50 16.97
C TRP A 42 -13.34 4.56 18.06
N SER A 43 -12.44 5.54 18.17
CA SER A 43 -12.52 6.60 19.16
C SER A 43 -13.81 7.45 19.04
N ARG A 44 -14.53 7.36 17.90
CA ARG A 44 -15.84 8.02 17.74
C ARG A 44 -16.86 7.63 18.81
N THR A 45 -16.70 6.44 19.41
CA THR A 45 -17.57 5.97 20.51
C THR A 45 -17.32 6.70 21.81
N TRP A 46 -16.15 7.32 21.98
CA TRP A 46 -15.72 8.00 23.20
C TRP A 46 -15.68 9.51 23.05
N ILE A 47 -15.20 9.99 21.88
CA ILE A 47 -14.95 11.41 21.63
C ILE A 47 -15.82 11.98 20.48
N SER A 48 -16.78 11.18 19.98
CA SER A 48 -17.74 11.60 18.94
C SER A 48 -17.03 12.22 17.72
N TRP A 49 -17.41 13.40 17.28
CA TRP A 49 -16.85 14.09 16.11
C TRP A 49 -15.37 14.46 16.25
N TRP A 50 -14.84 14.55 17.46
CA TRP A 50 -13.41 14.79 17.70
C TRP A 50 -12.52 13.65 17.17
N ALA A 51 -13.08 12.48 16.89
CA ALA A 51 -12.37 11.36 16.21
C ALA A 51 -11.85 11.74 14.81
N LEU A 52 -12.41 12.76 14.18
CA LEU A 52 -11.91 13.27 12.91
C LEU A 52 -10.51 13.88 13.02
N VAL A 53 -10.11 14.37 14.17
CA VAL A 53 -8.78 14.97 14.38
C VAL A 53 -7.68 13.92 14.25
N PRO A 54 -7.64 12.83 15.05
CA PRO A 54 -6.62 11.80 14.88
C PRO A 54 -6.72 11.13 13.52
N LEU A 55 -7.91 10.97 12.94
CA LEU A 55 -8.07 10.42 11.60
C LEU A 55 -7.44 11.32 10.54
N ALA A 56 -7.63 12.64 10.64
CA ALA A 56 -7.00 13.62 9.74
C ALA A 56 -5.47 13.59 9.87
N VAL A 57 -4.93 13.44 11.08
CA VAL A 57 -3.48 13.31 11.30
C VAL A 57 -2.93 12.08 10.59
N VAL A 58 -3.59 10.92 10.71
CA VAL A 58 -3.17 9.69 10.01
C VAL A 58 -3.29 9.86 8.50
N ALA A 59 -4.37 10.47 8.01
CA ALA A 59 -4.56 10.72 6.57
C ALA A 59 -3.48 11.66 6.01
N LEU A 60 -3.15 12.74 6.72
CA LEU A 60 -2.07 13.66 6.36
C LEU A 60 -0.71 12.96 6.36
N TRP A 61 -0.45 12.10 7.35
CA TRP A 61 0.76 11.29 7.37
C TRP A 61 0.85 10.38 6.15
N LEU A 62 -0.18 9.63 5.82
CA LEU A 62 -0.21 8.73 4.67
C LEU A 62 -0.04 9.46 3.34
N TRP A 63 -0.62 10.66 3.22
CA TRP A 63 -0.46 11.51 2.04
C TRP A 63 0.97 12.05 1.91
N TRP A 64 1.57 12.50 3.01
CA TRP A 64 2.92 13.07 3.01
C TRP A 64 4.03 12.00 3.01
N ASN A 65 3.75 10.81 3.50
CA ASN A 65 4.71 9.73 3.68
C ASN A 65 5.62 9.48 2.46
N PRO A 66 5.12 9.42 1.20
CA PRO A 66 5.99 9.21 0.04
C PRO A 66 7.03 10.33 -0.18
N HIS A 67 6.85 11.48 0.43
CA HIS A 67 7.74 12.64 0.30
C HIS A 67 8.70 12.80 1.50
N ALA A 68 8.41 12.12 2.62
CA ALA A 68 9.13 12.30 3.88
C ALA A 68 10.52 11.67 3.91
N PHE A 69 10.81 10.70 3.03
CA PHE A 69 12.03 9.90 3.09
C PHE A 69 12.96 10.16 1.92
N ALA A 70 14.26 9.87 2.11
CA ALA A 70 15.26 10.01 1.06
C ALA A 70 14.96 9.06 -0.12
N PRO A 71 15.24 9.48 -1.37
CA PRO A 71 15.07 8.62 -2.53
C PRO A 71 16.04 7.44 -2.49
N ILE A 72 15.61 6.28 -2.99
CA ILE A 72 16.42 5.07 -3.12
C ILE A 72 16.68 4.83 -4.60
N ASP A 73 17.93 4.91 -5.02
CA ASP A 73 18.31 4.67 -6.43
C ASP A 73 18.58 3.18 -6.68
N LYS A 74 19.16 2.48 -5.70
CA LYS A 74 19.44 1.04 -5.79
C LYS A 74 18.62 0.27 -4.74
N PRO A 75 17.57 -0.47 -5.15
CA PRO A 75 16.72 -1.20 -4.21
C PRO A 75 17.43 -2.47 -3.72
N THR A 76 18.06 -2.39 -2.56
CA THR A 76 18.69 -3.55 -1.89
C THR A 76 17.74 -4.24 -0.92
N ALA A 77 16.87 -3.46 -0.25
CA ALA A 77 15.91 -3.99 0.69
C ALA A 77 14.75 -4.71 -0.03
N TRP A 78 14.24 -5.75 0.60
CA TRP A 78 13.07 -6.52 0.12
C TRP A 78 11.88 -5.62 -0.22
N SER A 79 11.50 -4.71 0.67
CA SER A 79 10.39 -3.79 0.44
C SER A 79 10.65 -2.82 -0.70
N SER A 80 11.87 -2.34 -0.87
CA SER A 80 12.26 -1.47 -1.98
C SER A 80 12.12 -2.18 -3.33
N LYS A 81 12.59 -3.43 -3.42
CA LYS A 81 12.45 -4.28 -4.62
C LYS A 81 10.97 -4.47 -4.98
N GLY A 82 10.11 -4.68 -3.98
CA GLY A 82 8.67 -4.79 -4.17
C GLY A 82 8.04 -3.54 -4.79
N ILE A 83 8.45 -2.35 -4.36
CA ILE A 83 7.97 -1.08 -4.92
C ILE A 83 8.48 -0.85 -6.36
N TYR A 84 9.73 -1.22 -6.65
CA TYR A 84 10.25 -1.18 -8.02
C TYR A 84 9.49 -2.15 -8.94
N GLY A 85 9.20 -3.35 -8.47
CA GLY A 85 8.34 -4.31 -9.19
C GLY A 85 6.90 -3.80 -9.38
N GLU A 86 6.36 -3.05 -8.42
CA GLU A 86 5.06 -2.38 -8.57
C GLU A 86 5.09 -1.32 -9.68
N ARG A 87 6.14 -0.52 -9.72
CA ARG A 87 6.37 0.47 -10.79
C ARG A 87 6.43 -0.20 -12.16
N MET A 88 7.14 -1.33 -12.29
CA MET A 88 7.21 -2.11 -13.52
C MET A 88 5.81 -2.63 -13.91
N TRP A 89 5.08 -3.21 -12.96
CA TRP A 89 3.71 -3.67 -13.17
C TRP A 89 2.78 -2.56 -13.69
N MET A 90 2.92 -1.34 -13.16
CA MET A 90 2.11 -0.20 -13.56
C MET A 90 2.51 0.36 -14.93
N ARG A 91 3.81 0.28 -15.29
CA ARG A 91 4.36 0.86 -16.52
C ARG A 91 3.98 0.07 -17.76
N ASP A 92 4.11 -1.24 -17.73
CA ASP A 92 3.79 -2.11 -18.88
C ASP A 92 3.29 -3.50 -18.45
N ARG A 93 1.98 -3.63 -18.35
CA ARG A 93 1.32 -4.90 -18.00
C ARG A 93 1.46 -5.98 -19.06
N THR A 94 1.80 -5.63 -20.29
CA THR A 94 1.88 -6.60 -21.40
C THR A 94 3.12 -7.48 -21.28
N ARG A 95 4.19 -6.96 -20.70
CA ARG A 95 5.46 -7.64 -20.47
C ARG A 95 5.46 -8.55 -19.23
N ILE A 96 4.41 -8.45 -18.39
CA ILE A 96 4.36 -9.20 -17.14
C ILE A 96 3.95 -10.65 -17.39
N PRO A 97 4.70 -11.66 -16.88
CA PRO A 97 4.35 -13.05 -17.00
C PRO A 97 2.97 -13.39 -16.43
N GLN A 98 2.30 -14.38 -17.02
CA GLN A 98 0.92 -14.73 -16.61
C GLN A 98 0.80 -15.09 -15.13
N GLY A 99 1.81 -15.77 -14.56
CA GLY A 99 1.82 -16.14 -13.15
C GLY A 99 1.66 -14.94 -12.23
N PHE A 100 2.35 -13.82 -12.52
CA PHE A 100 2.22 -12.59 -11.73
C PHE A 100 0.85 -11.92 -11.89
N ARG A 101 0.19 -12.06 -13.05
CA ARG A 101 -1.19 -11.58 -13.25
C ARG A 101 -2.20 -12.34 -12.39
N VAL A 102 -2.00 -13.65 -12.23
CA VAL A 102 -2.82 -14.47 -11.32
C VAL A 102 -2.61 -14.02 -9.87
N VAL A 103 -1.37 -13.81 -9.44
CA VAL A 103 -1.05 -13.29 -8.12
C VAL A 103 -1.77 -11.97 -7.85
N GLN A 104 -1.77 -11.05 -8.81
CA GLN A 104 -2.46 -9.76 -8.65
C GLN A 104 -3.99 -9.91 -8.54
N ARG A 105 -4.60 -10.87 -9.25
CA ARG A 105 -6.04 -11.16 -9.09
C ARG A 105 -6.37 -11.71 -7.71
N ILE A 106 -5.58 -12.68 -7.23
CA ILE A 106 -5.74 -13.26 -5.89
C ILE A 106 -5.58 -12.17 -4.83
N TRP A 107 -4.55 -11.33 -4.96
CA TRP A 107 -4.36 -10.19 -4.06
C TRP A 107 -5.55 -9.23 -4.08
N THR A 108 -6.09 -8.90 -5.25
CA THR A 108 -7.26 -8.01 -5.37
C THR A 108 -8.48 -8.59 -4.64
N LEU A 109 -8.76 -9.89 -4.83
CA LEU A 109 -9.87 -10.55 -4.15
C LEU A 109 -9.67 -10.58 -2.64
N ASN A 110 -8.46 -10.89 -2.18
CA ASN A 110 -8.10 -10.84 -0.75
C ASN A 110 -8.24 -9.43 -0.18
N ALA A 111 -7.78 -8.41 -0.89
CA ALA A 111 -7.89 -7.02 -0.46
C ALA A 111 -9.35 -6.56 -0.37
N LEU A 112 -10.19 -6.95 -1.33
CA LEU A 112 -11.63 -6.65 -1.30
C LEU A 112 -12.32 -7.34 -0.13
N ALA A 113 -12.04 -8.62 0.10
CA ALA A 113 -12.58 -9.37 1.24
C ALA A 113 -12.15 -8.75 2.58
N GLY A 114 -10.85 -8.48 2.73
CA GLY A 114 -10.29 -7.84 3.92
C GLY A 114 -10.88 -6.44 4.15
N PHE A 115 -11.04 -5.66 3.09
CA PHE A 115 -11.65 -4.33 3.17
C PHE A 115 -13.13 -4.41 3.59
N ALA A 116 -13.91 -5.31 3.01
CA ALA A 116 -15.31 -5.51 3.39
C ALA A 116 -15.45 -5.91 4.87
N MET A 117 -14.59 -6.84 5.34
CA MET A 117 -14.57 -7.24 6.75
C MET A 117 -14.16 -6.08 7.66
N LEU A 118 -13.14 -5.32 7.29
CA LEU A 118 -12.67 -4.17 8.05
C LEU A 118 -13.76 -3.10 8.17
N VAL A 119 -14.39 -2.74 7.05
CA VAL A 119 -15.48 -1.74 7.03
C VAL A 119 -16.66 -2.21 7.87
N TYR A 120 -17.09 -3.46 7.70
CA TYR A 120 -18.15 -4.03 8.52
C TYR A 120 -17.80 -3.98 10.02
N GLY A 121 -16.59 -4.44 10.38
CA GLY A 121 -16.13 -4.43 11.76
C GLY A 121 -16.07 -3.04 12.38
N LEU A 122 -15.60 -2.05 11.61
CA LEU A 122 -15.54 -0.65 12.04
C LEU A 122 -16.94 -0.04 12.20
N ILE A 123 -17.88 -0.33 11.29
CA ILE A 123 -19.24 0.20 11.38
C ILE A 123 -19.98 -0.45 12.56
N ALA A 124 -19.93 -1.77 12.65
CA ALA A 124 -20.64 -2.56 13.68
C ALA A 124 -19.91 -2.57 15.04
N LEU A 125 -18.73 -1.94 15.15
CA LEU A 125 -17.89 -1.93 16.35
C LEU A 125 -17.54 -3.35 16.84
N GLN A 126 -17.27 -4.25 15.90
CA GLN A 126 -16.89 -5.61 16.19
C GLN A 126 -15.40 -5.82 16.03
N ALA A 127 -14.73 -6.24 17.10
CA ALA A 127 -13.28 -6.40 17.13
C ALA A 127 -12.77 -7.46 16.15
N TRP A 128 -13.41 -8.65 16.13
CA TRP A 128 -12.93 -9.76 15.30
C TRP A 128 -12.96 -9.46 13.79
N PRO A 129 -14.05 -8.98 13.18
CA PRO A 129 -14.04 -8.60 11.77
C PRO A 129 -13.03 -7.46 11.48
N THR A 130 -12.88 -6.50 12.40
CA THR A 130 -11.91 -5.41 12.26
C THR A 130 -10.48 -5.95 12.20
N ILE A 131 -10.09 -6.79 13.16
CA ILE A 131 -8.75 -7.36 13.25
C ILE A 131 -8.49 -8.30 12.07
N SER A 132 -9.44 -9.19 11.75
CA SER A 132 -9.30 -10.14 10.65
C SER A 132 -9.21 -9.43 9.31
N GLY A 133 -10.03 -8.40 9.08
CA GLY A 133 -10.00 -7.58 7.87
C GLY A 133 -8.67 -6.85 7.71
N ALA A 134 -8.18 -6.22 8.79
CA ALA A 134 -6.86 -5.57 8.79
C ALA A 134 -5.73 -6.57 8.54
N ALA A 135 -5.77 -7.74 9.17
CA ALA A 135 -4.77 -8.81 8.98
C ALA A 135 -4.75 -9.30 7.52
N LEU A 136 -5.91 -9.54 6.91
CA LEU A 136 -6.01 -9.93 5.49
C LEU A 136 -5.40 -8.88 4.57
N ILE A 137 -5.67 -7.59 4.82
CA ILE A 137 -5.10 -6.49 4.03
C ILE A 137 -3.58 -6.46 4.19
N VAL A 138 -3.08 -6.49 5.43
CA VAL A 138 -1.64 -6.40 5.71
C VAL A 138 -0.89 -7.60 5.14
N LEU A 139 -1.32 -8.83 5.46
CA LEU A 139 -0.66 -10.05 4.99
C LEU A 139 -0.74 -10.17 3.47
N GLY A 140 -1.89 -9.85 2.88
CA GLY A 140 -2.05 -9.81 1.43
C GLY A 140 -1.11 -8.80 0.76
N GLN A 141 -0.94 -7.62 1.36
CA GLN A 141 -0.02 -6.60 0.82
C GLN A 141 1.45 -7.01 0.99
N LEU A 142 1.83 -7.62 2.11
CA LEU A 142 3.19 -8.16 2.30
C LEU A 142 3.49 -9.24 1.27
N TRP A 143 2.56 -10.18 1.05
CA TRP A 143 2.70 -11.20 0.01
C TRP A 143 2.80 -10.60 -1.40
N ARG A 144 2.00 -9.57 -1.70
CA ARG A 144 2.08 -8.84 -2.98
C ARG A 144 3.44 -8.18 -3.18
N ILE A 145 3.96 -7.49 -2.15
CA ILE A 145 5.28 -6.86 -2.18
C ILE A 145 6.37 -7.91 -2.47
N ASP A 146 6.28 -9.09 -1.83
CA ASP A 146 7.20 -10.19 -2.07
C ASP A 146 7.18 -10.65 -3.53
N ARG A 147 5.99 -10.91 -4.08
CA ARG A 147 5.84 -11.34 -5.47
C ARG A 147 6.34 -10.29 -6.46
N LEU A 148 6.07 -9.02 -6.21
CA LEU A 148 6.58 -7.92 -7.03
C LEU A 148 8.09 -7.73 -6.91
N GLY A 149 8.66 -7.98 -5.73
CA GLY A 149 10.11 -8.02 -5.54
C GLY A 149 10.79 -9.08 -6.39
N ILE A 150 10.22 -10.29 -6.43
CA ILE A 150 10.68 -11.38 -7.32
C ILE A 150 10.55 -10.98 -8.79
N LEU A 151 9.45 -10.33 -9.19
CA LEU A 151 9.29 -9.82 -10.55
C LEU A 151 10.42 -8.86 -10.94
N TYR A 152 10.76 -7.93 -10.04
CA TYR A 152 11.86 -7.00 -10.24
C TYR A 152 13.20 -7.72 -10.41
N GLU A 153 13.52 -8.69 -9.54
CA GLU A 153 14.76 -9.46 -9.61
C GLU A 153 14.89 -10.29 -10.90
N GLN A 154 13.77 -10.84 -11.38
CA GLN A 154 13.75 -11.64 -12.62
C GLN A 154 13.82 -10.80 -13.89
N SER A 155 13.50 -9.51 -13.80
CA SER A 155 13.53 -8.62 -14.97
C SER A 155 14.94 -8.29 -15.46
N GLY A 156 15.93 -8.33 -14.57
CA GLY A 156 17.30 -7.89 -14.85
C GLY A 156 17.40 -6.39 -15.17
N GLU A 157 16.33 -5.61 -14.95
CA GLU A 157 16.40 -4.15 -15.12
C GLU A 157 17.29 -3.56 -14.01
N GLU A 158 18.38 -2.92 -14.43
CA GLU A 158 19.11 -2.02 -13.54
C GLU A 158 18.27 -0.77 -13.29
N PRO A 159 18.31 -0.19 -12.07
CA PRO A 159 17.49 0.94 -11.66
C PRO A 159 17.82 2.23 -12.40
#